data_54b16dc7e1922e8cd045a6a9039a8452
#
_entry.id   54b16dc7e1922e8cd045a6a9039a8452
#
_cell.length_a   1.000
_cell.length_b   1.000
_cell.length_c   1.000
_cell.angle_alpha   90.00
_cell.angle_beta   90.00
_cell.angle_gamma   90.00
#
_symmetry.space_group_name_H-M   'P 1'
#
loop_
_entity.id
_entity.type
_entity.pdbx_description
1 polymer ?
#
loop_
_entity_poly.entity_id
_entity_poly.type
_entity_poly.pdbx_seq_one_letter_code
_entity_poly.pdbx_strand_id
1 'polypeptide(L)'
;IKLASSGSGKWEESGGDVSKFGVNSSELLEALDILEKNKLADCLKLIHFHIGSQVTNIRRIKTALKEASQFFVQLRGMGYDIQFVDIGGGLGVDYDGTRSATSGNSMNYSIQEYVNDAVSSLVDACEKNGLPQPNIITESGRSLTAHHSVLVFEVLASTSLPAFDEEEEIADDAHELVKELYDLWDNLNQPRLLESWHDAVQIREDALGLFNLGLIDLRTRAQVERLFWSVAREVHGMAMSMKHAPEELRKIAKMLPDKYFCNFSLFQSLPDAWAIDQLFPIIPLSRLNEQPTRAATIQDITCDSDGKIANFVSPRNLSYSLPVHELKDKEPYYLGVFLVGAYQEILGDLHNLFGDTNAVHIKVRGDEYVVDKVIEGETVADVLEYVQFNPKRMARTVEVWVMSSVKKGTISAEEGREFLSNYRSGLYGYTYLE
;
A
#
# COMPACT_ATOMS: atom_id res chain seq x y z
N ILE A 1 6.83 24.69 -19.06
CA ILE A 1 8.23 25.07 -18.79
C ILE A 1 8.87 24.14 -17.79
N LYS A 2 10.18 23.93 -17.93
CA LYS A 2 11.01 23.28 -16.89
C LYS A 2 11.46 24.33 -15.90
N LEU A 3 11.35 24.01 -14.59
CA LEU A 3 11.91 24.81 -13.52
C LEU A 3 13.18 24.12 -13.01
N ALA A 4 14.20 24.89 -12.63
CA ALA A 4 15.39 24.36 -11.97
C ALA A 4 15.08 23.83 -10.56
N SER A 5 14.04 24.38 -9.94
CA SER A 5 13.52 23.88 -8.65
C SER A 5 12.87 22.50 -8.84
N SER A 6 13.48 21.49 -8.25
CA SER A 6 12.92 20.13 -8.23
C SER A 6 11.97 19.93 -7.03
N GLY A 7 11.06 18.98 -7.17
CA GLY A 7 10.24 18.47 -6.08
C GLY A 7 11.05 17.82 -4.96
N SER A 8 10.40 17.09 -4.10
CA SER A 8 11.03 16.29 -3.04
C SER A 8 10.32 14.94 -2.89
N GLY A 9 11.02 13.95 -2.33
CA GLY A 9 10.47 12.63 -2.08
C GLY A 9 10.59 11.67 -3.27
N LYS A 10 9.73 10.65 -3.30
CA LYS A 10 9.77 9.55 -4.28
C LYS A 10 9.68 9.99 -5.76
N TRP A 11 9.14 11.18 -6.02
CA TRP A 11 8.87 11.72 -7.36
C TRP A 11 9.76 12.92 -7.72
N GLU A 12 10.93 13.06 -7.07
CA GLU A 12 11.85 14.18 -7.30
C GLU A 12 12.29 14.29 -8.76
N GLU A 13 12.49 13.17 -9.45
CA GLU A 13 12.88 13.11 -10.86
C GLU A 13 11.79 13.58 -11.84
N SER A 14 10.55 13.79 -11.37
CA SER A 14 9.47 14.31 -12.23
C SER A 14 9.57 15.82 -12.50
N GLY A 15 10.46 16.52 -11.82
CA GLY A 15 10.72 17.96 -11.98
C GLY A 15 12.18 18.26 -12.34
N GLY A 16 12.51 19.54 -12.48
CA GLY A 16 13.87 20.01 -12.78
C GLY A 16 14.26 19.88 -14.27
N ASP A 17 15.52 20.19 -14.55
CA ASP A 17 16.06 20.26 -15.93
C ASP A 17 16.04 18.90 -16.64
N VAL A 18 16.15 17.80 -15.92
CA VAL A 18 16.16 16.43 -16.45
C VAL A 18 14.76 15.86 -16.66
N SER A 19 13.71 16.58 -16.27
CA SER A 19 12.33 16.12 -16.47
C SER A 19 12.05 15.82 -17.93
N LYS A 20 11.26 14.77 -18.19
CA LYS A 20 10.75 14.47 -19.54
C LYS A 20 9.70 15.48 -20.03
N PHE A 21 9.16 16.30 -19.14
CA PHE A 21 8.09 17.25 -19.44
C PHE A 21 8.60 18.69 -19.50
N GLY A 22 7.90 19.50 -20.31
CA GLY A 22 8.17 20.91 -20.44
C GLY A 22 9.38 21.23 -21.32
N VAL A 23 9.59 22.51 -21.58
CA VAL A 23 10.70 23.08 -22.35
C VAL A 23 11.63 23.86 -21.43
N ASN A 24 12.92 23.80 -21.67
CA ASN A 24 13.90 24.65 -20.98
C ASN A 24 13.90 26.07 -21.56
N SER A 25 14.69 26.97 -20.98
CA SER A 25 14.70 28.37 -21.38
C SER A 25 15.12 28.58 -22.84
N SER A 26 16.07 27.80 -23.37
CA SER A 26 16.50 27.90 -24.78
C SER A 26 15.39 27.40 -25.71
N GLU A 27 14.81 26.25 -25.44
CA GLU A 27 13.69 25.69 -26.19
C GLU A 27 12.46 26.62 -26.13
N LEU A 28 12.23 27.30 -25.01
CA LEU A 28 11.17 28.30 -24.89
C LEU A 28 11.40 29.46 -25.85
N LEU A 29 12.62 30.02 -25.90
CA LEU A 29 12.95 31.13 -26.82
C LEU A 29 12.79 30.68 -28.28
N GLU A 30 13.24 29.49 -28.62
CA GLU A 30 13.03 28.95 -29.97
C GLU A 30 11.54 28.81 -30.33
N ALA A 31 10.72 28.37 -29.35
CA ALA A 31 9.27 28.28 -29.54
C ALA A 31 8.63 29.66 -29.74
N LEU A 32 9.09 30.68 -29.01
CA LEU A 32 8.63 32.07 -29.17
C LEU A 32 8.98 32.59 -30.57
N ASP A 33 10.21 32.37 -31.05
CA ASP A 33 10.64 32.76 -32.38
C ASP A 33 9.78 32.11 -33.49
N ILE A 34 9.41 30.83 -33.30
CA ILE A 34 8.50 30.11 -34.19
C ILE A 34 7.11 30.76 -34.20
N LEU A 35 6.56 31.08 -33.01
CA LEU A 35 5.26 31.74 -32.90
C LEU A 35 5.25 33.12 -33.61
N GLU A 36 6.26 33.91 -33.37
CA GLU A 36 6.41 35.22 -34.03
C GLU A 36 6.50 35.13 -35.52
N LYS A 37 7.38 34.24 -36.04
CA LYS A 37 7.58 34.03 -37.48
C LYS A 37 6.27 33.58 -38.18
N ASN A 38 5.42 32.84 -37.48
CA ASN A 38 4.14 32.37 -38.00
C ASN A 38 2.96 33.32 -37.66
N LYS A 39 3.22 34.48 -37.01
CA LYS A 39 2.19 35.42 -36.56
C LYS A 39 1.16 34.81 -35.57
N LEU A 40 1.63 33.90 -34.71
CA LEU A 40 0.85 33.19 -33.73
C LEU A 40 1.18 33.62 -32.28
N ALA A 41 1.90 34.71 -32.08
CA ALA A 41 2.29 35.21 -30.76
C ALA A 41 1.06 35.44 -29.85
N ASP A 42 -0.07 35.88 -30.41
CA ASP A 42 -1.32 36.08 -29.69
C ASP A 42 -1.98 34.76 -29.19
N CYS A 43 -1.54 33.62 -29.68
CA CYS A 43 -2.05 32.32 -29.25
C CYS A 43 -1.45 31.87 -27.92
N LEU A 44 -0.30 32.42 -27.52
CA LEU A 44 0.35 32.08 -26.26
C LEU A 44 -0.34 32.78 -25.09
N LYS A 45 -1.19 32.08 -24.35
CA LYS A 45 -2.02 32.62 -23.26
C LYS A 45 -1.72 32.02 -21.89
N LEU A 46 -1.05 30.89 -21.84
CA LEU A 46 -0.82 30.14 -20.61
C LEU A 46 0.61 29.62 -20.55
N ILE A 47 1.18 29.69 -19.35
CA ILE A 47 2.37 28.93 -18.99
C ILE A 47 2.01 27.88 -17.95
N HIS A 48 2.57 26.68 -18.11
CA HIS A 48 2.37 25.54 -17.20
C HIS A 48 3.72 25.01 -16.72
N PHE A 49 3.75 24.59 -15.48
CA PHE A 49 4.86 23.83 -14.89
C PHE A 49 4.35 22.75 -13.93
N HIS A 50 5.17 21.73 -13.75
CA HIS A 50 4.89 20.67 -12.77
C HIS A 50 6.17 20.32 -12.00
N ILE A 51 6.09 20.32 -10.68
CA ILE A 51 7.26 20.14 -9.78
C ILE A 51 7.37 18.73 -9.21
N GLY A 52 6.54 17.81 -9.66
CA GLY A 52 6.48 16.43 -9.18
C GLY A 52 5.17 16.11 -8.47
N SER A 53 5.06 14.89 -7.96
CA SER A 53 3.89 14.41 -7.20
C SER A 53 4.24 14.30 -5.73
N GLN A 54 3.24 14.38 -4.84
CA GLN A 54 3.41 14.22 -3.39
C GLN A 54 4.55 15.10 -2.83
N VAL A 55 4.50 16.40 -3.10
CA VAL A 55 5.52 17.33 -2.62
C VAL A 55 5.38 17.51 -1.11
N THR A 56 6.35 17.03 -0.36
CA THR A 56 6.27 16.96 1.11
C THR A 56 6.58 18.28 1.82
N ASN A 57 7.30 19.21 1.15
CA ASN A 57 7.84 20.41 1.77
C ASN A 57 7.38 21.69 1.07
N ILE A 58 6.67 22.55 1.80
CA ILE A 58 6.16 23.83 1.30
C ILE A 58 7.27 24.74 0.74
N ARG A 59 8.49 24.67 1.25
CA ARG A 59 9.62 25.49 0.75
C ARG A 59 9.93 25.19 -0.71
N ARG A 60 9.78 23.94 -1.16
CA ARG A 60 9.97 23.55 -2.56
C ARG A 60 8.93 24.22 -3.46
N ILE A 61 7.68 24.23 -3.01
CA ILE A 61 6.58 24.91 -3.70
C ILE A 61 6.85 26.41 -3.81
N LYS A 62 7.24 27.06 -2.70
CA LYS A 62 7.60 28.49 -2.68
C LYS A 62 8.74 28.82 -3.65
N THR A 63 9.76 27.99 -3.73
CA THR A 63 10.90 28.21 -4.64
C THR A 63 10.46 28.08 -6.09
N ALA A 64 9.67 27.06 -6.42
CA ALA A 64 9.13 26.85 -7.77
C ALA A 64 8.19 27.99 -8.20
N LEU A 65 7.33 28.48 -7.31
CA LEU A 65 6.44 29.60 -7.58
C LEU A 65 7.20 30.89 -7.84
N LYS A 66 8.28 31.16 -7.09
CA LYS A 66 9.16 32.33 -7.36
C LYS A 66 9.80 32.26 -8.75
N GLU A 67 10.32 31.08 -9.12
CA GLU A 67 10.93 30.86 -10.44
C GLU A 67 9.90 31.03 -11.55
N ALA A 68 8.74 30.38 -11.44
CA ALA A 68 7.65 30.48 -12.40
C ALA A 68 7.12 31.91 -12.55
N SER A 69 7.03 32.66 -11.45
CA SER A 69 6.65 34.10 -11.47
C SER A 69 7.63 34.92 -12.30
N GLN A 70 8.93 34.58 -12.32
CA GLN A 70 9.90 35.28 -13.17
C GLN A 70 9.69 34.92 -14.66
N PHE A 71 9.40 33.68 -15.01
CA PHE A 71 9.01 33.34 -16.38
C PHE A 71 7.79 34.13 -16.84
N PHE A 72 6.75 34.23 -16.00
CA PHE A 72 5.58 35.05 -16.29
C PHE A 72 5.95 36.53 -16.52
N VAL A 73 6.73 37.14 -15.63
CA VAL A 73 7.16 38.57 -15.74
C VAL A 73 7.97 38.78 -17.03
N GLN A 74 8.92 37.91 -17.33
CA GLN A 74 9.75 38.02 -18.54
C GLN A 74 8.92 37.94 -19.82
N LEU A 75 8.04 36.95 -19.93
CA LEU A 75 7.17 36.77 -21.09
C LEU A 75 6.23 37.98 -21.28
N ARG A 76 5.64 38.51 -20.21
CA ARG A 76 4.84 39.72 -20.24
C ARG A 76 5.69 40.93 -20.68
N GLY A 77 6.93 41.04 -20.20
CA GLY A 77 7.88 42.08 -20.58
C GLY A 77 8.31 42.02 -22.05
N MET A 78 8.33 40.81 -22.64
CA MET A 78 8.57 40.59 -24.06
C MET A 78 7.34 40.86 -24.95
N GLY A 79 6.18 41.19 -24.36
CA GLY A 79 4.96 41.55 -25.06
C GLY A 79 3.95 40.43 -25.24
N TYR A 80 4.20 39.22 -24.72
CA TYR A 80 3.24 38.15 -24.78
C TYR A 80 2.10 38.35 -23.79
N ASP A 81 0.86 38.13 -24.23
CA ASP A 81 -0.35 38.33 -23.41
C ASP A 81 -0.68 37.07 -22.62
N ILE A 82 0.21 36.69 -21.68
CA ILE A 82 -0.03 35.57 -20.78
C ILE A 82 -1.12 35.96 -19.79
N GLN A 83 -2.22 35.23 -19.78
CA GLN A 83 -3.42 35.45 -18.96
C GLN A 83 -3.58 34.41 -17.86
N PHE A 84 -2.94 33.24 -18.00
CA PHE A 84 -3.06 32.12 -17.10
C PHE A 84 -1.68 31.61 -16.67
N VAL A 85 -1.55 31.24 -15.40
CA VAL A 85 -0.42 30.49 -14.88
C VAL A 85 -0.97 29.20 -14.27
N ASP A 86 -0.68 28.10 -14.92
CA ASP A 86 -1.02 26.78 -14.40
C ASP A 86 0.18 26.27 -13.58
N ILE A 87 -0.02 26.21 -12.28
CA ILE A 87 0.99 25.80 -11.31
C ILE A 87 1.08 24.27 -11.15
N GLY A 88 0.38 23.54 -12.02
CA GLY A 88 0.40 22.09 -12.10
C GLY A 88 -0.17 21.39 -10.88
N GLY A 89 0.27 20.16 -10.68
CA GLY A 89 -0.06 19.37 -9.52
C GLY A 89 1.05 19.33 -8.46
N GLY A 90 1.06 18.28 -7.67
CA GLY A 90 2.08 18.04 -6.66
C GLY A 90 1.63 18.31 -5.22
N LEU A 91 0.45 18.90 -5.03
CA LEU A 91 -0.12 19.07 -3.69
C LEU A 91 -0.20 17.71 -2.98
N GLY A 92 0.51 17.61 -1.85
CA GLY A 92 0.67 16.35 -1.11
C GLY A 92 -0.58 15.97 -0.32
N VAL A 93 -0.63 14.70 0.05
CA VAL A 93 -1.60 14.13 1.01
C VAL A 93 -0.83 13.61 2.22
N ASP A 94 -1.36 13.83 3.39
CA ASP A 94 -0.79 13.34 4.65
C ASP A 94 -1.33 11.94 4.95
N TYR A 95 -0.71 10.93 4.34
CA TYR A 95 -1.13 9.53 4.49
C TYR A 95 -0.77 8.96 5.86
N ASP A 96 0.29 9.44 6.50
CA ASP A 96 0.77 8.89 7.78
C ASP A 96 0.41 9.74 9.00
N GLY A 97 -0.23 10.89 8.79
CA GLY A 97 -0.68 11.79 9.85
C GLY A 97 0.44 12.54 10.58
N THR A 98 1.71 12.42 10.12
CA THR A 98 2.86 13.00 10.83
C THR A 98 3.06 14.49 10.57
N ARG A 99 2.47 15.02 9.51
CA ARG A 99 2.69 16.40 9.03
C ARG A 99 4.16 16.75 8.88
N SER A 100 4.94 15.82 8.34
CA SER A 100 6.40 15.91 8.24
C SER A 100 6.87 16.10 6.81
N ALA A 101 7.84 17.01 6.61
CA ALA A 101 8.54 17.14 5.33
C ALA A 101 9.55 16.02 5.06
N THR A 102 9.90 15.24 6.06
CA THR A 102 10.90 14.17 5.97
C THR A 102 10.29 12.80 5.65
N SER A 103 8.96 12.66 5.79
CA SER A 103 8.23 11.48 5.38
C SER A 103 7.75 11.62 3.94
N GLY A 104 8.06 10.65 3.07
CA GLY A 104 7.52 10.57 1.71
C GLY A 104 6.00 10.35 1.67
N ASN A 105 5.42 9.92 2.79
CA ASN A 105 3.99 9.66 2.96
C ASN A 105 3.24 10.81 3.66
N SER A 106 3.85 12.00 3.76
CA SER A 106 3.27 13.14 4.47
C SER A 106 3.56 14.48 3.78
N MET A 107 3.10 15.56 4.35
CA MET A 107 3.41 16.94 3.96
C MET A 107 3.41 17.85 5.20
N ASN A 108 4.23 18.91 5.17
CA ASN A 108 4.37 19.84 6.31
C ASN A 108 3.58 21.15 6.18
N TYR A 109 2.53 21.18 5.36
CA TYR A 109 1.75 22.38 5.10
C TYR A 109 0.25 22.06 4.99
N SER A 110 -0.57 23.09 5.06
CA SER A 110 -2.02 23.02 4.81
C SER A 110 -2.36 23.47 3.39
N ILE A 111 -3.56 23.13 2.92
CA ILE A 111 -4.11 23.63 1.66
C ILE A 111 -4.15 25.16 1.67
N GLN A 112 -4.54 25.76 2.82
CA GLN A 112 -4.59 27.23 2.95
C GLN A 112 -3.21 27.86 2.81
N GLU A 113 -2.16 27.26 3.39
CA GLU A 113 -0.78 27.75 3.24
C GLU A 113 -0.32 27.65 1.77
N TYR A 114 -0.61 26.52 1.10
CA TYR A 114 -0.33 26.36 -0.32
C TYR A 114 -0.99 27.45 -1.17
N VAL A 115 -2.28 27.72 -0.96
CA VAL A 115 -3.02 28.77 -1.69
C VAL A 115 -2.44 30.15 -1.40
N ASN A 116 -2.15 30.48 -0.14
CA ASN A 116 -1.57 31.74 0.24
C ASN A 116 -0.22 31.97 -0.46
N ASP A 117 0.64 30.95 -0.50
CA ASP A 117 1.95 31.05 -1.15
C ASP A 117 1.85 31.17 -2.68
N ALA A 118 0.91 30.45 -3.29
CA ALA A 118 0.66 30.54 -4.73
C ALA A 118 0.19 31.94 -5.14
N VAL A 119 -0.78 32.48 -4.41
CA VAL A 119 -1.33 33.82 -4.68
C VAL A 119 -0.31 34.91 -4.39
N SER A 120 0.30 34.90 -3.20
CA SER A 120 1.24 35.99 -2.82
C SER A 120 2.46 36.06 -3.74
N SER A 121 3.00 34.91 -4.18
CA SER A 121 4.17 34.88 -5.08
C SER A 121 3.89 35.58 -6.42
N LEU A 122 2.70 35.39 -6.98
CA LEU A 122 2.30 36.02 -8.24
C LEU A 122 1.90 37.48 -8.05
N VAL A 123 1.18 37.79 -6.96
CA VAL A 123 0.80 39.18 -6.62
C VAL A 123 2.04 40.04 -6.45
N ASP A 124 3.01 39.61 -5.62
CA ASP A 124 4.27 40.37 -5.37
C ASP A 124 5.05 40.59 -6.68
N ALA A 125 5.10 39.58 -7.56
CA ALA A 125 5.78 39.72 -8.84
C ALA A 125 5.07 40.68 -9.78
N CYS A 126 3.74 40.68 -9.81
CA CYS A 126 2.93 41.59 -10.63
C CYS A 126 3.03 43.04 -10.14
N GLU A 127 2.87 43.29 -8.85
CA GLU A 127 2.95 44.63 -8.25
C GLU A 127 4.32 45.28 -8.48
N LYS A 128 5.40 44.52 -8.26
CA LYS A 128 6.77 44.99 -8.47
C LYS A 128 7.04 45.40 -9.91
N ASN A 129 6.39 44.80 -10.88
CA ASN A 129 6.62 45.06 -12.31
C ASN A 129 5.47 45.82 -13.00
N GLY A 130 4.45 46.24 -12.27
CA GLY A 130 3.29 46.97 -12.82
C GLY A 130 2.47 46.14 -13.81
N LEU A 131 2.40 44.84 -13.61
CA LEU A 131 1.70 43.93 -14.49
C LEU A 131 0.32 43.52 -13.92
N PRO A 132 -0.67 43.22 -14.79
CA PRO A 132 -1.94 42.68 -14.34
C PRO A 132 -1.71 41.25 -13.80
N GLN A 133 -2.49 40.88 -12.77
CA GLN A 133 -2.45 39.55 -12.17
C GLN A 133 -3.03 38.49 -13.14
N PRO A 134 -2.38 37.34 -13.31
CA PRO A 134 -2.93 36.23 -14.10
C PRO A 134 -4.00 35.46 -13.34
N ASN A 135 -4.80 34.67 -14.05
CA ASN A 135 -5.60 33.63 -13.45
C ASN A 135 -4.70 32.45 -13.09
N ILE A 136 -4.92 31.86 -11.91
CA ILE A 136 -4.17 30.69 -11.43
C ILE A 136 -4.98 29.43 -11.71
N ILE A 137 -4.34 28.45 -12.31
CA ILE A 137 -4.88 27.09 -12.48
C ILE A 137 -4.04 26.15 -11.64
N THR A 138 -4.66 25.16 -11.03
CA THR A 138 -4.00 24.07 -10.30
C THR A 138 -4.65 22.75 -10.65
N GLU A 139 -3.87 21.70 -10.81
CA GLU A 139 -4.34 20.37 -11.17
C GLU A 139 -4.60 19.50 -9.94
N SER A 140 -3.66 19.41 -9.01
CA SER A 140 -3.78 18.82 -7.65
C SER A 140 -4.60 17.52 -7.53
N GLY A 141 -4.56 16.65 -8.54
CA GLY A 141 -5.41 15.46 -8.67
C GLY A 141 -5.35 14.53 -7.45
N ARG A 142 -4.15 14.21 -6.95
CA ARG A 142 -3.97 13.37 -5.76
C ARG A 142 -4.72 13.93 -4.56
N SER A 143 -4.56 15.19 -4.26
CA SER A 143 -5.19 15.83 -3.10
C SER A 143 -6.71 15.90 -3.22
N LEU A 144 -7.24 16.03 -4.42
CA LEU A 144 -8.68 16.06 -4.68
C LEU A 144 -9.33 14.67 -4.56
N THR A 145 -8.61 13.60 -4.95
CA THR A 145 -9.21 12.28 -5.11
C THR A 145 -8.82 11.28 -4.02
N ALA A 146 -7.70 11.42 -3.31
CA ALA A 146 -7.28 10.45 -2.30
C ALA A 146 -8.35 10.15 -1.25
N HIS A 147 -9.08 11.17 -0.81
CA HIS A 147 -10.04 11.07 0.30
C HIS A 147 -11.40 10.45 -0.07
N HIS A 148 -11.70 10.24 -1.36
CA HIS A 148 -13.05 9.88 -1.77
C HIS A 148 -13.32 8.37 -1.71
N SER A 149 -12.32 7.54 -1.47
CA SER A 149 -12.45 6.10 -1.54
C SER A 149 -11.83 5.40 -0.31
N VAL A 150 -12.48 4.33 0.10
CA VAL A 150 -12.04 3.43 1.17
C VAL A 150 -12.14 2.01 0.62
N LEU A 151 -11.08 1.23 0.75
CA LEU A 151 -11.10 -0.20 0.46
C LEU A 151 -11.51 -0.95 1.74
N VAL A 152 -12.49 -1.85 1.61
CA VAL A 152 -12.96 -2.71 2.70
C VAL A 152 -12.79 -4.16 2.28
N PHE A 153 -12.20 -4.98 3.14
CA PHE A 153 -12.08 -6.41 2.90
C PHE A 153 -12.26 -7.22 4.19
N GLU A 154 -12.68 -8.47 4.02
CA GLU A 154 -12.84 -9.43 5.10
C GLU A 154 -11.53 -10.14 5.41
N VAL A 155 -11.29 -10.43 6.68
CA VAL A 155 -10.23 -11.30 7.14
C VAL A 155 -10.76 -12.73 7.19
N LEU A 156 -10.21 -13.60 6.36
CA LEU A 156 -10.66 -14.98 6.19
C LEU A 156 -10.10 -15.94 7.25
N ALA A 157 -8.85 -15.72 7.64
CA ALA A 157 -8.14 -16.58 8.57
C ALA A 157 -6.95 -15.86 9.20
N SER A 158 -6.43 -16.43 10.28
CA SER A 158 -5.17 -15.98 10.88
C SER A 158 -4.27 -17.16 11.23
N THR A 159 -2.97 -16.91 11.20
CA THR A 159 -1.97 -17.83 11.76
C THR A 159 -1.07 -17.08 12.73
N SER A 160 -0.81 -17.71 13.85
CA SER A 160 0.13 -17.23 14.86
C SER A 160 1.37 -18.12 14.91
N LEU A 161 2.49 -17.55 15.30
CA LEU A 161 3.66 -18.35 15.59
C LEU A 161 3.39 -19.26 16.78
N PRO A 162 3.87 -20.52 16.76
CA PRO A 162 3.64 -21.44 17.85
C PRO A 162 4.21 -20.89 19.15
N ALA A 163 3.60 -21.25 20.27
CA ALA A 163 4.11 -20.97 21.59
C ALA A 163 4.29 -22.28 22.37
N PHE A 164 5.23 -22.28 23.27
CA PHE A 164 5.32 -23.29 24.31
C PHE A 164 4.31 -22.94 25.41
N ASP A 165 3.61 -23.92 25.89
CA ASP A 165 2.65 -23.74 26.98
C ASP A 165 3.43 -23.75 28.30
N GLU A 166 3.23 -22.71 29.13
CA GLU A 166 3.90 -22.60 30.43
C GLU A 166 3.48 -23.73 31.40
N GLU A 167 2.33 -24.37 31.17
CA GLU A 167 1.86 -25.52 31.93
C GLU A 167 2.45 -26.85 31.42
N GLU A 168 3.14 -26.85 30.26
CA GLU A 168 3.75 -28.05 29.66
C GLU A 168 5.09 -28.34 30.33
N GLU A 169 5.20 -29.44 31.04
CA GLU A 169 6.47 -29.91 31.63
C GLU A 169 7.39 -30.51 30.54
N ILE A 170 8.67 -30.19 30.60
CA ILE A 170 9.68 -30.86 29.79
C ILE A 170 9.96 -32.23 30.35
N ALA A 171 9.77 -33.28 29.54
CA ALA A 171 10.02 -34.65 29.94
C ALA A 171 11.51 -34.90 30.28
N ASP A 172 11.77 -35.76 31.29
CA ASP A 172 13.14 -36.06 31.73
C ASP A 172 14.02 -36.64 30.60
N ASP A 173 13.40 -37.34 29.64
CA ASP A 173 14.05 -37.97 28.48
C ASP A 173 14.04 -37.04 27.22
N ALA A 174 13.58 -35.80 27.34
CA ALA A 174 13.62 -34.85 26.23
C ALA A 174 15.05 -34.63 25.71
N HIS A 175 15.15 -34.33 24.41
CA HIS A 175 16.43 -34.07 23.76
C HIS A 175 17.16 -32.87 24.42
N GLU A 176 18.50 -32.94 24.46
CA GLU A 176 19.36 -31.95 25.11
C GLU A 176 19.08 -30.50 24.62
N LEU A 177 18.93 -30.29 23.32
CA LEU A 177 18.59 -28.97 22.75
C LEU A 177 17.25 -28.42 23.26
N VAL A 178 16.26 -29.27 23.55
CA VAL A 178 14.99 -28.83 24.13
C VAL A 178 15.20 -28.35 25.56
N LYS A 179 16.00 -29.08 26.35
CA LYS A 179 16.34 -28.71 27.75
C LYS A 179 17.15 -27.43 27.79
N GLU A 180 18.19 -27.32 26.96
CA GLU A 180 19.02 -26.10 26.88
C GLU A 180 18.18 -24.87 26.54
N LEU A 181 17.27 -24.97 25.56
CA LEU A 181 16.43 -23.85 25.15
C LEU A 181 15.38 -23.50 26.20
N TYR A 182 14.87 -24.50 26.94
CA TYR A 182 13.97 -24.27 28.06
C TYR A 182 14.69 -23.60 29.23
N ASP A 183 15.88 -24.07 29.61
CA ASP A 183 16.71 -23.45 30.64
C ASP A 183 17.08 -22.00 30.29
N LEU A 184 17.35 -21.75 29.02
CA LEU A 184 17.63 -20.41 28.54
C LEU A 184 16.38 -19.52 28.69
N TRP A 185 15.21 -20.01 28.35
CA TRP A 185 13.93 -19.28 28.45
C TRP A 185 13.61 -18.95 29.92
N ASP A 186 13.71 -19.94 30.81
CA ASP A 186 13.42 -19.78 32.25
C ASP A 186 14.41 -18.79 32.95
N ASN A 187 15.63 -18.69 32.45
CA ASN A 187 16.69 -17.85 33.03
C ASN A 187 16.95 -16.54 32.24
N LEU A 188 16.02 -16.11 31.36
CA LEU A 188 16.18 -14.86 30.62
C LEU A 188 16.34 -13.65 31.55
N ASN A 189 17.30 -12.79 31.24
CA ASN A 189 17.54 -11.56 32.00
C ASN A 189 18.08 -10.44 31.12
N GLN A 190 17.80 -9.17 31.48
CA GLN A 190 18.17 -8.01 30.69
C GLN A 190 19.69 -7.86 30.45
N PRO A 191 20.59 -8.09 31.43
CA PRO A 191 22.03 -7.91 31.21
C PRO A 191 22.64 -8.81 30.13
N ARG A 192 22.09 -10.00 29.92
CA ARG A 192 22.57 -10.97 28.93
C ARG A 192 21.60 -11.18 27.75
N LEU A 193 20.64 -10.30 27.58
CA LEU A 193 19.52 -10.49 26.66
C LEU A 193 19.96 -10.71 25.20
N LEU A 194 20.97 -9.99 24.72
CA LEU A 194 21.53 -10.16 23.36
C LEU A 194 22.26 -11.50 23.21
N GLU A 195 23.03 -11.90 24.21
CA GLU A 195 23.72 -13.18 24.25
C GLU A 195 22.71 -14.33 24.24
N SER A 196 21.70 -14.28 25.12
CA SER A 196 20.63 -15.28 25.15
C SER A 196 19.88 -15.38 23.83
N TRP A 197 19.66 -14.26 23.13
CA TRP A 197 19.08 -14.27 21.79
C TRP A 197 19.96 -15.02 20.79
N HIS A 198 21.28 -14.78 20.79
CA HIS A 198 22.22 -15.49 19.92
C HIS A 198 22.25 -16.98 20.21
N ASP A 199 22.27 -17.35 21.49
CA ASP A 199 22.25 -18.75 21.92
C ASP A 199 20.96 -19.44 21.45
N ALA A 200 19.78 -18.79 21.58
CA ALA A 200 18.53 -19.35 21.10
C ALA A 200 18.49 -19.55 19.58
N VAL A 201 19.04 -18.61 18.82
CA VAL A 201 19.19 -18.73 17.36
C VAL A 201 20.08 -19.92 17.01
N GLN A 202 21.24 -20.06 17.70
CA GLN A 202 22.19 -21.16 17.47
C GLN A 202 21.53 -22.51 17.78
N ILE A 203 20.86 -22.67 18.93
CA ILE A 203 20.17 -23.93 19.30
C ILE A 203 19.13 -24.32 18.23
N ARG A 204 18.36 -23.33 17.72
CA ARG A 204 17.40 -23.59 16.64
C ARG A 204 18.07 -24.04 15.34
N GLU A 205 19.20 -23.45 14.96
CA GLU A 205 19.97 -23.82 13.76
C GLU A 205 20.56 -25.22 13.91
N ASP A 206 21.09 -25.58 15.08
CA ASP A 206 21.61 -26.91 15.39
C ASP A 206 20.50 -27.97 15.34
N ALA A 207 19.33 -27.68 15.89
CA ALA A 207 18.17 -28.56 15.80
C ALA A 207 17.73 -28.78 14.34
N LEU A 208 17.73 -27.73 13.50
CA LEU A 208 17.44 -27.85 12.07
C LEU A 208 18.50 -28.72 11.36
N GLY A 209 19.77 -28.54 11.70
CA GLY A 209 20.88 -29.34 11.19
C GLY A 209 20.72 -30.83 11.54
N LEU A 210 20.44 -31.15 12.81
CA LEU A 210 20.22 -32.53 13.27
C LEU A 210 18.96 -33.15 12.64
N PHE A 211 17.87 -32.38 12.47
CA PHE A 211 16.68 -32.85 11.79
C PHE A 211 16.94 -33.21 10.33
N ASN A 212 17.69 -32.40 9.61
CA ASN A 212 18.06 -32.64 8.22
C ASN A 212 18.95 -33.89 8.05
N LEU A 213 19.70 -34.26 9.08
CA LEU A 213 20.50 -35.49 9.15
C LEU A 213 19.67 -36.70 9.64
N GLY A 214 18.43 -36.54 10.03
CA GLY A 214 17.57 -37.59 10.59
C GLY A 214 17.99 -38.03 12.01
N LEU A 215 18.71 -37.17 12.74
CA LEU A 215 19.20 -37.44 14.10
C LEU A 215 18.23 -37.05 15.20
N ILE A 216 17.27 -36.17 14.90
CA ILE A 216 16.13 -35.85 15.76
C ILE A 216 14.83 -36.06 15.01
N ASP A 217 13.77 -36.36 15.74
CA ASP A 217 12.43 -36.59 15.19
C ASP A 217 11.64 -35.27 15.04
N LEU A 218 10.48 -35.37 14.40
CA LEU A 218 9.60 -34.21 14.17
C LEU A 218 9.06 -33.59 15.47
N ARG A 219 8.87 -34.41 16.53
CA ARG A 219 8.35 -33.93 17.82
C ARG A 219 9.39 -33.07 18.52
N THR A 220 10.62 -33.52 18.57
CA THR A 220 11.75 -32.75 19.10
C THR A 220 11.92 -31.42 18.38
N ARG A 221 11.88 -31.45 17.05
CA ARG A 221 11.94 -30.23 16.25
C ARG A 221 10.80 -29.26 16.58
N ALA A 222 9.57 -29.76 16.69
CA ALA A 222 8.39 -28.93 17.01
C ALA A 222 8.50 -28.32 18.42
N GLN A 223 9.06 -29.03 19.40
CA GLN A 223 9.32 -28.49 20.74
C GLN A 223 10.33 -27.35 20.71
N VAL A 224 11.47 -27.53 19.99
CA VAL A 224 12.45 -26.47 19.80
C VAL A 224 11.84 -25.25 19.11
N GLU A 225 11.03 -25.43 18.07
CA GLU A 225 10.36 -24.33 17.38
C GLU A 225 9.42 -23.55 18.32
N ARG A 226 8.61 -24.23 19.13
CA ARG A 226 7.70 -23.59 20.10
C ARG A 226 8.46 -22.81 21.16
N LEU A 227 9.50 -23.40 21.75
CA LEU A 227 10.34 -22.74 22.74
C LEU A 227 11.08 -21.54 22.15
N PHE A 228 11.64 -21.68 20.95
CA PHE A 228 12.31 -20.56 20.26
C PHE A 228 11.41 -19.35 20.10
N TRP A 229 10.17 -19.55 19.70
CA TRP A 229 9.24 -18.43 19.53
C TRP A 229 8.76 -17.87 20.88
N SER A 230 8.73 -18.67 21.95
CA SER A 230 8.48 -18.15 23.29
C SER A 230 9.66 -17.30 23.78
N VAL A 231 10.90 -17.76 23.59
CA VAL A 231 12.10 -16.94 23.85
C VAL A 231 12.06 -15.64 23.04
N ALA A 232 11.74 -15.69 21.75
CA ALA A 232 11.68 -14.50 20.91
C ALA A 232 10.67 -13.45 21.42
N ARG A 233 9.49 -13.88 21.89
CA ARG A 233 8.48 -12.98 22.49
C ARG A 233 8.99 -12.34 23.77
N GLU A 234 9.57 -13.14 24.66
CA GLU A 234 10.08 -12.64 25.96
C GLU A 234 11.24 -11.68 25.75
N VAL A 235 12.21 -12.06 24.91
CA VAL A 235 13.35 -11.19 24.52
C VAL A 235 12.86 -9.87 23.92
N HIS A 236 11.85 -9.91 23.05
CA HIS A 236 11.26 -8.69 22.50
C HIS A 236 10.59 -7.84 23.57
N GLY A 237 9.80 -8.44 24.46
CA GLY A 237 9.14 -7.76 25.58
C GLY A 237 10.12 -7.04 26.49
N MET A 238 11.20 -7.75 26.86
CA MET A 238 12.28 -7.17 27.67
C MET A 238 13.03 -6.05 26.91
N ALA A 239 13.33 -6.24 25.62
CA ALA A 239 14.02 -5.25 24.80
C ALA A 239 13.20 -3.95 24.68
N MET A 240 11.88 -4.04 24.56
CA MET A 240 10.98 -2.87 24.50
C MET A 240 10.96 -2.05 25.79
N SER A 241 11.29 -2.64 26.93
CA SER A 241 11.42 -1.95 28.22
C SER A 241 12.77 -1.23 28.37
N MET A 242 13.75 -1.51 27.51
CA MET A 242 15.09 -0.91 27.57
C MET A 242 15.10 0.49 26.97
N LYS A 243 15.83 1.42 27.60
CA LYS A 243 16.02 2.78 27.06
C LYS A 243 16.77 2.79 25.71
N HIS A 244 17.70 1.85 25.52
CA HIS A 244 18.51 1.69 24.32
C HIS A 244 18.67 0.20 24.01
N ALA A 245 17.65 -0.39 23.39
CA ALA A 245 17.75 -1.78 22.93
C ALA A 245 18.68 -1.88 21.70
N PRO A 246 19.53 -2.91 21.61
CA PRO A 246 20.28 -3.23 20.40
C PRO A 246 19.37 -3.34 19.17
N GLU A 247 19.86 -2.94 18.00
CA GLU A 247 19.09 -2.96 16.75
C GLU A 247 18.59 -4.37 16.40
N GLU A 248 19.42 -5.37 16.66
CA GLU A 248 19.09 -6.77 16.41
C GLU A 248 17.87 -7.24 17.20
N LEU A 249 17.79 -6.90 18.49
CA LEU A 249 16.64 -7.22 19.33
C LEU A 249 15.38 -6.46 18.88
N ARG A 250 15.53 -5.24 18.37
CA ARG A 250 14.41 -4.49 17.79
C ARG A 250 13.86 -5.11 16.49
N LYS A 251 14.73 -5.79 15.71
CA LYS A 251 14.31 -6.49 14.49
C LYS A 251 13.40 -7.69 14.75
N ILE A 252 13.42 -8.25 15.97
CA ILE A 252 12.51 -9.34 16.38
C ILE A 252 11.05 -8.92 16.22
N ALA A 253 10.72 -7.65 16.45
CA ALA A 253 9.38 -7.08 16.24
C ALA A 253 8.79 -7.36 14.85
N LYS A 254 9.63 -7.54 13.82
CA LYS A 254 9.18 -7.82 12.45
C LYS A 254 8.76 -9.29 12.24
N MET A 255 9.19 -10.18 13.11
CA MET A 255 8.96 -11.62 12.98
C MET A 255 7.76 -12.12 13.78
N LEU A 256 7.39 -11.38 14.85
CA LEU A 256 6.40 -11.82 15.83
C LEU A 256 4.93 -11.64 15.44
N PRO A 257 4.55 -10.66 14.60
CA PRO A 257 3.13 -10.43 14.30
C PRO A 257 2.48 -11.66 13.68
N ASP A 258 1.21 -11.86 14.03
CA ASP A 258 0.34 -12.83 13.39
C ASP A 258 0.19 -12.49 11.90
N LYS A 259 -0.21 -13.46 11.10
CA LYS A 259 -0.56 -13.25 9.68
C LYS A 259 -2.07 -13.31 9.55
N TYR A 260 -2.69 -12.23 9.11
CA TYR A 260 -4.12 -12.15 8.82
C TYR A 260 -4.31 -12.23 7.31
N PHE A 261 -4.93 -13.31 6.83
CA PHE A 261 -5.22 -13.55 5.42
C PHE A 261 -6.54 -12.87 5.07
N CYS A 262 -6.49 -11.97 4.10
CA CYS A 262 -7.58 -11.05 3.78
C CYS A 262 -8.04 -11.23 2.34
N ASN A 263 -9.35 -11.16 2.13
CA ASN A 263 -10.00 -11.38 0.84
C ASN A 263 -9.84 -10.18 -0.11
N PHE A 264 -8.64 -9.94 -0.56
CA PHE A 264 -8.31 -8.93 -1.57
C PHE A 264 -7.00 -9.29 -2.27
N SER A 265 -6.70 -8.63 -3.38
CA SER A 265 -5.39 -8.63 -4.03
C SER A 265 -4.70 -7.29 -3.78
N LEU A 266 -3.49 -7.31 -3.24
CA LEU A 266 -2.67 -6.11 -3.03
C LEU A 266 -2.36 -5.43 -4.36
N PHE A 267 -2.03 -6.22 -5.37
CA PHE A 267 -1.64 -5.75 -6.69
C PHE A 267 -2.78 -5.07 -7.43
N GLN A 268 -4.01 -5.58 -7.27
CA GLN A 268 -5.21 -5.00 -7.87
C GLN A 268 -5.70 -3.77 -7.11
N SER A 269 -5.72 -3.81 -5.77
CA SER A 269 -6.42 -2.80 -4.98
C SER A 269 -5.50 -1.75 -4.35
N LEU A 270 -4.22 -2.05 -4.11
CA LEU A 270 -3.24 -1.18 -3.45
C LEU A 270 -1.86 -1.27 -4.10
N PRO A 271 -1.73 -1.09 -5.42
CA PRO A 271 -0.46 -1.29 -6.13
C PRO A 271 0.66 -0.40 -5.60
N ASP A 272 0.38 0.82 -5.14
CA ASP A 272 1.40 1.72 -4.60
C ASP A 272 1.99 1.24 -3.27
N ALA A 273 1.24 0.45 -2.49
CA ALA A 273 1.78 -0.16 -1.28
C ALA A 273 2.91 -1.15 -1.59
N TRP A 274 2.78 -1.89 -2.69
CA TRP A 274 3.79 -2.82 -3.20
C TRP A 274 4.88 -2.11 -4.00
N ALA A 275 4.50 -1.31 -5.00
CA ALA A 275 5.44 -0.77 -5.98
C ALA A 275 6.37 0.32 -5.41
N ILE A 276 5.91 1.10 -4.45
CA ILE A 276 6.62 2.28 -3.94
C ILE A 276 6.59 2.41 -2.41
N ASP A 277 6.25 1.37 -1.67
CA ASP A 277 6.11 1.41 -0.20
C ASP A 277 5.22 2.57 0.28
N GLN A 278 4.12 2.86 -0.45
CA GLN A 278 3.15 3.85 -0.01
C GLN A 278 2.43 3.35 1.24
N LEU A 279 2.44 4.16 2.29
CA LEU A 279 1.64 3.88 3.49
C LEU A 279 0.20 4.36 3.29
N PHE A 280 -0.73 3.58 3.81
CA PHE A 280 -2.14 3.94 3.90
C PHE A 280 -2.62 3.76 5.34
N PRO A 281 -3.53 4.61 5.86
CA PRO A 281 -4.19 4.38 7.13
C PRO A 281 -5.05 3.11 7.05
N ILE A 282 -4.82 2.17 7.95
CA ILE A 282 -5.58 0.91 8.02
C ILE A 282 -6.09 0.75 9.44
N ILE A 283 -7.39 0.43 9.58
CA ILE A 283 -8.01 0.18 10.87
C ILE A 283 -9.01 -0.98 10.79
N PRO A 284 -9.24 -1.70 11.90
CA PRO A 284 -10.41 -2.55 12.03
C PRO A 284 -11.71 -1.74 11.89
N LEU A 285 -12.66 -2.24 11.11
CA LEU A 285 -14.02 -1.70 11.01
C LEU A 285 -15.00 -2.47 11.90
N SER A 286 -14.65 -3.70 12.26
CA SER A 286 -15.39 -4.52 13.21
C SER A 286 -14.94 -4.24 14.63
N ARG A 287 -15.87 -4.38 15.61
CA ARG A 287 -15.59 -4.35 17.04
C ARG A 287 -14.93 -3.06 17.53
N LEU A 288 -15.38 -1.91 17.01
CA LEU A 288 -14.81 -0.58 17.29
C LEU A 288 -14.85 -0.19 18.78
N ASN A 289 -15.66 -0.85 19.60
CA ASN A 289 -15.78 -0.61 21.05
C ASN A 289 -14.91 -1.57 21.88
N GLU A 290 -14.15 -2.46 21.25
CA GLU A 290 -13.26 -3.39 21.91
C GLU A 290 -11.80 -2.97 21.75
N GLN A 291 -10.97 -3.25 22.76
CA GLN A 291 -9.53 -3.01 22.67
C GLN A 291 -8.88 -4.12 21.83
N PRO A 292 -8.15 -3.80 20.77
CA PRO A 292 -7.36 -4.79 20.05
C PRO A 292 -6.32 -5.48 20.95
N THR A 293 -6.26 -6.79 20.90
CA THR A 293 -5.38 -7.62 21.76
C THR A 293 -4.29 -8.34 20.99
N ARG A 294 -4.35 -8.32 19.65
CA ARG A 294 -3.39 -8.98 18.75
C ARG A 294 -2.65 -7.95 17.91
N ALA A 295 -1.52 -8.36 17.38
CA ALA A 295 -0.72 -7.58 16.44
C ALA A 295 -0.48 -8.41 15.19
N ALA A 296 -0.87 -7.91 14.01
CA ALA A 296 -0.81 -8.68 12.78
C ALA A 296 -0.18 -7.91 11.60
N THR A 297 0.36 -8.68 10.66
CA THR A 297 0.58 -8.25 9.28
C THR A 297 -0.60 -8.71 8.42
N ILE A 298 -0.88 -7.97 7.36
CA ILE A 298 -1.94 -8.30 6.40
C ILE A 298 -1.31 -9.07 5.24
N GLN A 299 -1.91 -10.20 4.89
CA GLN A 299 -1.56 -11.01 3.73
C GLN A 299 -2.77 -10.98 2.78
N ASP A 300 -2.55 -10.78 1.50
CA ASP A 300 -3.58 -10.95 0.49
C ASP A 300 -3.80 -12.43 0.15
N ILE A 301 -4.73 -12.73 -0.74
CA ILE A 301 -5.02 -14.10 -1.17
C ILE A 301 -4.24 -14.53 -2.41
N THR A 302 -3.34 -13.71 -2.94
CA THR A 302 -2.47 -14.10 -4.04
C THR A 302 -1.40 -15.09 -3.56
N CYS A 303 -0.79 -15.83 -4.47
CA CYS A 303 0.31 -16.72 -4.13
C CYS A 303 1.67 -16.03 -4.05
N ASP A 304 1.73 -14.73 -4.32
CA ASP A 304 2.97 -13.96 -4.32
C ASP A 304 3.38 -13.58 -2.89
N SER A 305 4.65 -13.77 -2.56
CA SER A 305 5.20 -13.41 -1.25
C SER A 305 5.19 -11.90 -0.98
N ASP A 306 5.06 -11.07 -2.01
CA ASP A 306 4.96 -9.61 -1.92
C ASP A 306 3.50 -9.14 -1.68
N GLY A 307 2.51 -10.03 -1.80
CA GLY A 307 1.11 -9.77 -1.49
C GLY A 307 0.87 -9.56 0.02
N LYS A 308 1.59 -8.62 0.63
CA LYS A 308 1.52 -8.36 2.08
C LYS A 308 1.70 -6.89 2.42
N ILE A 309 1.07 -6.46 3.52
CA ILE A 309 1.33 -5.19 4.17
C ILE A 309 1.96 -5.48 5.54
N ALA A 310 3.20 -5.05 5.73
CA ALA A 310 3.98 -5.25 6.94
C ALA A 310 4.50 -3.94 7.56
N ASN A 311 4.12 -2.80 6.97
CA ASN A 311 4.44 -1.46 7.46
C ASN A 311 3.14 -0.67 7.62
N PHE A 312 2.94 -0.09 8.78
CA PHE A 312 1.70 0.58 9.15
C PHE A 312 1.95 1.98 9.69
N VAL A 313 0.98 2.85 9.49
CA VAL A 313 0.96 4.18 10.09
C VAL A 313 0.91 4.07 11.61
N SER A 314 1.76 4.82 12.29
CA SER A 314 1.78 4.92 13.76
C SER A 314 2.03 6.36 14.20
N PRO A 315 1.44 6.83 15.32
CA PRO A 315 1.58 8.20 15.79
C PRO A 315 3.01 8.67 16.07
N ARG A 316 3.94 7.75 16.28
CA ARG A 316 5.33 8.09 16.66
C ARG A 316 6.36 7.71 15.62
N ASN A 317 6.13 6.61 14.89
CA ASN A 317 7.05 6.05 13.90
C ASN A 317 6.31 5.02 13.04
N LEU A 318 7.01 4.43 12.06
CA LEU A 318 6.55 3.26 11.35
C LEU A 318 6.32 2.09 12.31
N SER A 319 5.14 1.45 12.26
CA SER A 319 4.85 0.19 12.96
C SER A 319 5.01 -1.00 12.02
N TYR A 320 5.50 -2.12 12.55
CA TYR A 320 5.62 -3.39 11.81
C TYR A 320 4.42 -4.33 12.04
N SER A 321 3.41 -3.84 12.69
CA SER A 321 2.16 -4.56 12.91
C SER A 321 0.99 -3.62 13.07
N LEU A 322 -0.19 -4.11 12.71
CA LEU A 322 -1.48 -3.47 12.93
C LEU A 322 -2.10 -4.05 14.22
N PRO A 323 -2.57 -3.22 15.16
CA PRO A 323 -3.40 -3.69 16.26
C PRO A 323 -4.74 -4.22 15.72
N VAL A 324 -5.05 -5.47 16.04
CA VAL A 324 -6.27 -6.16 15.59
C VAL A 324 -6.88 -6.99 16.72
N HIS A 325 -8.11 -7.46 16.54
CA HIS A 325 -8.78 -8.32 17.48
C HIS A 325 -8.60 -9.79 17.11
N GLU A 326 -8.55 -10.67 18.07
CA GLU A 326 -8.60 -12.11 17.82
C GLU A 326 -9.86 -12.48 17.03
N LEU A 327 -9.72 -13.32 16.00
CA LEU A 327 -10.86 -13.76 15.20
C LEU A 327 -11.77 -14.67 16.02
N LYS A 328 -13.08 -14.50 15.85
CA LYS A 328 -14.10 -15.34 16.49
C LYS A 328 -14.77 -16.19 15.42
N ASP A 329 -15.04 -17.45 15.76
CA ASP A 329 -15.75 -18.37 14.87
C ASP A 329 -17.07 -17.78 14.36
N LYS A 330 -17.29 -17.83 13.05
CA LYS A 330 -18.51 -17.39 12.37
C LYS A 330 -18.86 -15.90 12.54
N GLU A 331 -17.95 -15.07 13.04
CA GLU A 331 -18.12 -13.62 13.10
C GLU A 331 -17.25 -12.96 12.04
N PRO A 332 -17.83 -12.35 10.99
CA PRO A 332 -17.05 -11.65 9.98
C PRO A 332 -16.21 -10.53 10.59
N TYR A 333 -14.97 -10.41 10.15
CA TYR A 333 -14.05 -9.38 10.63
C TYR A 333 -13.51 -8.57 9.47
N TYR A 334 -13.80 -7.26 9.47
CA TYR A 334 -13.48 -6.36 8.37
C TYR A 334 -12.39 -5.37 8.76
N LEU A 335 -11.50 -5.11 7.80
CA LEU A 335 -10.51 -4.04 7.83
C LEU A 335 -10.83 -3.00 6.76
N GLY A 336 -10.53 -1.74 7.05
CA GLY A 336 -10.66 -0.62 6.11
C GLY A 336 -9.33 0.04 5.84
N VAL A 337 -9.02 0.30 4.57
CA VAL A 337 -7.86 1.06 4.10
C VAL A 337 -8.35 2.39 3.56
N PHE A 338 -7.86 3.48 4.12
CA PHE A 338 -8.31 4.83 3.79
C PHE A 338 -7.36 5.55 2.82
N LEU A 339 -7.83 6.63 2.21
CA LEU A 339 -7.08 7.48 1.29
C LEU A 339 -6.65 6.78 -0.01
N VAL A 340 -7.43 5.81 -0.47
CA VAL A 340 -7.12 5.00 -1.65
C VAL A 340 -7.70 5.55 -2.96
N GLY A 341 -8.38 6.70 -2.93
CA GLY A 341 -9.06 7.26 -4.09
C GLY A 341 -8.15 7.80 -5.21
N ALA A 342 -6.85 7.92 -4.96
CA ALA A 342 -5.89 8.39 -5.95
C ALA A 342 -5.01 7.24 -6.43
N TYR A 343 -5.01 6.97 -7.74
CA TYR A 343 -4.16 6.01 -8.47
C TYR A 343 -4.45 4.53 -8.23
N GLN A 344 -4.93 4.10 -7.07
CA GLN A 344 -4.91 2.69 -6.69
C GLN A 344 -5.72 1.81 -7.64
N GLU A 345 -7.00 2.09 -7.81
CA GLU A 345 -7.87 1.29 -8.69
C GLU A 345 -7.40 1.30 -10.16
N ILE A 346 -7.04 2.47 -10.68
CA ILE A 346 -6.68 2.61 -12.11
C ILE A 346 -5.29 2.04 -12.46
N LEU A 347 -4.40 1.90 -11.48
CA LEU A 347 -3.08 1.29 -11.66
C LEU A 347 -3.04 -0.18 -11.21
N GLY A 348 -4.18 -0.75 -10.83
CA GLY A 348 -4.29 -2.14 -10.42
C GLY A 348 -3.80 -3.12 -11.49
N ASP A 349 -3.25 -4.25 -11.06
CA ASP A 349 -2.73 -5.33 -11.88
C ASP A 349 -3.48 -6.62 -11.62
N LEU A 350 -3.88 -7.32 -12.69
CA LEU A 350 -4.61 -8.60 -12.67
C LEU A 350 -3.73 -9.77 -12.20
N HIS A 351 -2.84 -9.56 -11.25
CA HIS A 351 -1.96 -10.61 -10.71
C HIS A 351 -2.77 -11.79 -10.17
N ASN A 352 -2.43 -13.01 -10.57
CA ASN A 352 -3.19 -14.25 -10.33
C ASN A 352 -4.65 -14.21 -10.84
N LEU A 353 -4.96 -13.34 -11.79
CA LEU A 353 -6.29 -13.18 -12.39
C LEU A 353 -7.38 -12.77 -11.38
N PHE A 354 -7.01 -12.01 -10.34
CA PHE A 354 -7.97 -11.28 -9.53
C PHE A 354 -8.36 -9.99 -10.26
N GLY A 355 -9.64 -9.78 -10.46
CA GLY A 355 -10.19 -8.62 -11.15
C GLY A 355 -10.54 -7.46 -10.23
N ASP A 356 -11.27 -6.48 -10.75
CA ASP A 356 -11.76 -5.35 -9.97
C ASP A 356 -12.73 -5.81 -8.88
N THR A 357 -12.65 -5.13 -7.74
CA THR A 357 -13.54 -5.41 -6.60
C THR A 357 -14.92 -4.78 -6.80
N ASN A 358 -15.94 -5.31 -6.10
CA ASN A 358 -17.24 -4.64 -5.99
C ASN A 358 -17.07 -3.21 -5.48
N ALA A 359 -17.75 -2.24 -6.09
CA ALA A 359 -17.71 -0.86 -5.67
C ALA A 359 -19.10 -0.33 -5.30
N VAL A 360 -19.17 0.45 -4.22
CA VAL A 360 -20.40 1.06 -3.75
C VAL A 360 -20.21 2.56 -3.64
N HIS A 361 -21.02 3.33 -4.38
CA HIS A 361 -21.00 4.79 -4.27
C HIS A 361 -21.96 5.23 -3.18
N ILE A 362 -21.43 5.92 -2.18
CA ILE A 362 -22.19 6.40 -1.02
C ILE A 362 -22.17 7.92 -0.98
N LYS A 363 -23.33 8.53 -0.80
CA LYS A 363 -23.50 9.96 -0.52
C LYS A 363 -23.86 10.16 0.93
N VAL A 364 -23.04 10.91 1.66
CA VAL A 364 -23.32 11.29 3.06
C VAL A 364 -24.00 12.65 3.07
N ARG A 365 -25.11 12.77 3.83
CA ARG A 365 -25.87 14.01 4.02
C ARG A 365 -26.20 14.16 5.50
N GLY A 366 -25.40 14.95 6.22
CA GLY A 366 -25.50 15.03 7.68
C GLY A 366 -25.21 13.68 8.32
N ASP A 367 -26.13 13.18 9.12
CA ASP A 367 -26.02 11.89 9.83
C ASP A 367 -26.57 10.70 9.00
N GLU A 368 -27.06 10.96 7.78
CA GLU A 368 -27.64 9.96 6.91
C GLU A 368 -26.70 9.64 5.74
N TYR A 369 -26.82 8.43 5.19
CA TYR A 369 -26.16 8.06 3.94
C TYR A 369 -27.13 7.45 2.96
N VAL A 370 -26.83 7.59 1.68
CA VAL A 370 -27.58 6.99 0.59
C VAL A 370 -26.63 6.23 -0.31
N VAL A 371 -26.97 4.97 -0.59
CA VAL A 371 -26.30 4.20 -1.63
C VAL A 371 -26.79 4.71 -2.98
N ASP A 372 -25.90 5.35 -3.72
CA ASP A 372 -26.21 5.98 -5.02
C ASP A 372 -26.07 4.97 -6.17
N LYS A 373 -25.04 4.11 -6.11
CA LYS A 373 -24.75 3.11 -7.14
C LYS A 373 -24.00 1.93 -6.54
N VAL A 374 -24.30 0.73 -7.03
CA VAL A 374 -23.50 -0.49 -6.82
C VAL A 374 -22.93 -0.89 -8.17
N ILE A 375 -21.65 -1.20 -8.22
CA ILE A 375 -20.94 -1.72 -9.39
C ILE A 375 -20.41 -3.09 -8.99
N GLU A 376 -20.83 -4.12 -9.71
CA GLU A 376 -20.31 -5.47 -9.51
C GLU A 376 -18.86 -5.54 -10.01
N GLY A 377 -18.01 -6.23 -9.26
CA GLY A 377 -16.65 -6.50 -9.66
C GLY A 377 -16.56 -7.54 -10.77
N GLU A 378 -15.37 -7.77 -11.24
CA GLU A 378 -15.13 -8.66 -12.40
C GLU A 378 -15.33 -10.14 -12.04
N THR A 379 -15.95 -10.86 -12.96
CA THR A 379 -16.07 -12.31 -12.92
C THR A 379 -14.82 -13.00 -13.45
N VAL A 380 -14.67 -14.28 -13.11
CA VAL A 380 -13.59 -15.12 -13.71
C VAL A 380 -13.64 -15.10 -15.23
N ALA A 381 -14.86 -15.07 -15.83
CA ALA A 381 -15.02 -14.97 -17.27
C ALA A 381 -14.46 -13.68 -17.85
N ASP A 382 -14.72 -12.54 -17.20
CA ASP A 382 -14.24 -11.23 -17.65
C ASP A 382 -12.70 -11.20 -17.66
N VAL A 383 -12.08 -11.62 -16.58
CA VAL A 383 -10.61 -11.64 -16.45
C VAL A 383 -9.97 -12.63 -17.43
N LEU A 384 -10.60 -13.79 -17.69
CA LEU A 384 -10.14 -14.73 -18.72
C LEU A 384 -10.15 -14.11 -20.13
N GLU A 385 -11.12 -13.26 -20.44
CA GLU A 385 -11.18 -12.57 -21.72
C GLU A 385 -10.02 -11.58 -21.90
N TYR A 386 -9.57 -10.88 -20.85
CA TYR A 386 -8.37 -10.02 -20.90
C TYR A 386 -7.12 -10.79 -21.30
N VAL A 387 -6.97 -12.03 -20.81
CA VAL A 387 -5.82 -12.90 -21.14
C VAL A 387 -6.09 -13.80 -22.35
N GLN A 388 -7.07 -13.45 -23.17
CA GLN A 388 -7.40 -14.05 -24.47
C GLN A 388 -7.93 -15.49 -24.41
N PHE A 389 -8.45 -15.93 -23.27
CA PHE A 389 -9.26 -17.15 -23.20
C PHE A 389 -10.72 -16.79 -23.49
N ASN A 390 -11.42 -17.69 -24.19
CA ASN A 390 -12.84 -17.52 -24.47
C ASN A 390 -13.67 -18.38 -23.53
N PRO A 391 -14.38 -17.81 -22.53
CA PRO A 391 -15.13 -18.55 -21.52
C PRO A 391 -16.22 -19.47 -22.10
N LYS A 392 -16.91 -19.01 -23.15
CA LYS A 392 -17.96 -19.80 -23.85
C LYS A 392 -17.37 -21.04 -24.51
N ARG A 393 -16.18 -20.90 -25.14
CA ARG A 393 -15.47 -22.03 -25.75
C ARG A 393 -14.99 -23.01 -24.70
N MET A 394 -14.49 -22.52 -23.56
CA MET A 394 -14.06 -23.35 -22.43
C MET A 394 -15.25 -24.16 -21.88
N ALA A 395 -16.37 -23.50 -21.59
CA ALA A 395 -17.58 -24.16 -21.08
C ALA A 395 -18.08 -25.24 -22.06
N ARG A 396 -18.07 -24.96 -23.37
CA ARG A 396 -18.47 -25.96 -24.38
C ARG A 396 -17.52 -27.16 -24.44
N THR A 397 -16.22 -26.92 -24.30
CA THR A 397 -15.23 -28.01 -24.27
C THR A 397 -15.47 -28.95 -23.08
N VAL A 398 -15.69 -28.36 -21.89
CA VAL A 398 -16.01 -29.13 -20.68
C VAL A 398 -17.33 -29.89 -20.84
N GLU A 399 -18.36 -29.28 -21.43
CA GLU A 399 -19.63 -29.94 -21.74
C GLU A 399 -19.45 -31.19 -22.60
N VAL A 400 -18.63 -31.09 -23.66
CA VAL A 400 -18.30 -32.25 -24.51
C VAL A 400 -17.62 -33.38 -23.73
N TRP A 401 -16.67 -33.05 -22.85
CA TRP A 401 -15.98 -34.03 -22.01
C TRP A 401 -16.93 -34.71 -21.04
N VAL A 402 -17.78 -33.96 -20.36
CA VAL A 402 -18.80 -34.50 -19.44
C VAL A 402 -19.79 -35.38 -20.17
N MET A 403 -20.32 -34.95 -21.30
CA MET A 403 -21.22 -35.80 -22.13
C MET A 403 -20.56 -37.10 -22.60
N SER A 404 -19.27 -37.04 -22.95
CA SER A 404 -18.50 -38.23 -23.30
C SER A 404 -18.36 -39.21 -22.12
N SER A 405 -18.12 -38.67 -20.91
CA SER A 405 -17.99 -39.48 -19.68
C SER A 405 -19.32 -40.13 -19.28
N VAL A 406 -20.42 -39.40 -19.39
CA VAL A 406 -21.77 -39.95 -19.18
C VAL A 406 -22.06 -41.06 -20.18
N LYS A 407 -21.75 -40.86 -21.47
CA LYS A 407 -21.94 -41.89 -22.53
C LYS A 407 -21.10 -43.14 -22.29
N LYS A 408 -19.91 -43.03 -21.71
CA LYS A 408 -19.04 -44.14 -21.32
C LYS A 408 -19.46 -44.83 -20.02
N GLY A 409 -20.43 -44.27 -19.31
CA GLY A 409 -20.87 -44.80 -18.02
C GLY A 409 -19.88 -44.51 -16.88
N THR A 410 -18.92 -43.62 -17.05
CA THR A 410 -17.92 -43.23 -16.02
C THR A 410 -18.54 -42.38 -14.93
N ILE A 411 -19.54 -41.57 -15.28
CA ILE A 411 -20.36 -40.75 -14.36
C ILE A 411 -21.82 -40.86 -14.78
N SER A 412 -22.74 -40.66 -13.84
CA SER A 412 -24.17 -40.59 -14.11
C SER A 412 -24.56 -39.29 -14.83
N ALA A 413 -25.74 -39.25 -15.42
CA ALA A 413 -26.27 -38.02 -16.03
C ALA A 413 -26.58 -36.95 -14.99
N GLU A 414 -26.86 -37.31 -13.74
CA GLU A 414 -27.09 -36.38 -12.64
C GLU A 414 -25.78 -35.73 -12.21
N GLU A 415 -24.75 -36.48 -11.94
CA GLU A 415 -23.39 -36.00 -11.63
C GLU A 415 -22.85 -35.08 -12.76
N GLY A 416 -23.11 -35.45 -14.03
CA GLY A 416 -22.71 -34.63 -15.17
C GLY A 416 -23.42 -33.28 -15.19
N ARG A 417 -24.72 -33.21 -14.86
CA ARG A 417 -25.45 -31.94 -14.76
C ARG A 417 -24.95 -31.07 -13.61
N GLU A 418 -24.74 -31.67 -12.45
CA GLU A 418 -24.23 -30.99 -11.28
C GLU A 418 -22.83 -30.39 -11.56
N PHE A 419 -21.92 -31.18 -12.12
CA PHE A 419 -20.59 -30.71 -12.50
C PHE A 419 -20.65 -29.51 -13.46
N LEU A 420 -21.47 -29.57 -14.51
CA LEU A 420 -21.61 -28.49 -15.48
C LEU A 420 -22.24 -27.23 -14.85
N SER A 421 -23.16 -27.40 -13.91
CA SER A 421 -23.74 -26.30 -13.16
C SER A 421 -22.69 -25.61 -12.32
N ASN A 422 -21.91 -26.37 -11.54
CA ASN A 422 -20.84 -25.86 -10.69
C ASN A 422 -19.72 -25.19 -11.51
N TYR A 423 -19.31 -25.83 -12.63
CA TYR A 423 -18.31 -25.24 -13.50
C TYR A 423 -18.75 -23.89 -14.10
N ARG A 424 -20.01 -23.80 -14.54
CA ARG A 424 -20.56 -22.53 -15.08
C ARG A 424 -20.73 -21.48 -13.99
N SER A 425 -21.19 -21.86 -12.81
CA SER A 425 -21.28 -20.97 -11.66
C SER A 425 -19.92 -20.39 -11.30
N GLY A 426 -18.86 -21.23 -11.20
CA GLY A 426 -17.51 -20.76 -10.93
C GLY A 426 -16.94 -19.88 -12.05
N LEU A 427 -17.26 -20.18 -13.32
CA LEU A 427 -16.77 -19.38 -14.45
C LEU A 427 -17.35 -17.96 -14.48
N TYR A 428 -18.60 -17.80 -14.05
CA TYR A 428 -19.29 -16.51 -13.99
C TYR A 428 -19.41 -15.97 -12.56
N GLY A 429 -18.70 -16.58 -11.61
CA GLY A 429 -18.59 -16.11 -10.25
C GLY A 429 -17.58 -14.96 -10.11
N TYR A 430 -17.63 -14.30 -8.98
CA TYR A 430 -16.69 -13.26 -8.60
C TYR A 430 -15.27 -13.80 -8.47
N THR A 431 -14.24 -12.99 -8.70
CA THR A 431 -12.85 -13.46 -8.66
C THR A 431 -12.28 -13.63 -7.25
N TYR A 432 -12.96 -13.12 -6.24
CA TYR A 432 -12.61 -13.26 -4.83
C TYR A 432 -13.50 -14.30 -4.14
N LEU A 433 -13.17 -14.65 -2.89
CA LEU A 433 -13.94 -15.64 -2.12
C LEU A 433 -15.26 -15.01 -1.61
N GLU A 434 -16.36 -15.80 -1.70
CA GLU A 434 -17.71 -15.45 -1.22
C GLU A 434 -18.12 -16.33 -0.02
#